data_3c07f99135adb6db585ed48ee352bee3
#
_entry.id   3c07f99135adb6db585ed48ee352bee3
#
_cell.length_a   1.000
_cell.length_b   1.000
_cell.length_c   1.000
_cell.angle_alpha   90.00
_cell.angle_beta   90.00
_cell.angle_gamma   90.00
#
_symmetry.space_group_name_H-M   'P 1'
#
loop_
_entity.id
_entity.type
_entity.pdbx_description
1 polymer ?
#
loop_
_entity_poly.entity_id
_entity_poly.type
_entity_poly.pdbx_seq_one_letter_code
_entity_poly.pdbx_strand_id
1 'polypeptide(L)'
;MRDRISREITEIRAVRPEVIAAAAGRRRRRSLSGHPGRLVIIAADHPARASLTAGGRPMAMANRWDLLERLVVALGRPGVDGVLGTADIVEDLLVLGALDDKVVIGSMNRGGLAGASFELDDRFTGYDAGSLAAIGLGLGMSRMKTAHAETIGPYGPLLPPDADGVSLPAGFA
;
A
#
# COMPACT_ATOMS: atom_id res chain seq x y z
N MET A 1 11.63 13.66 -15.95
CA MET A 1 11.41 13.32 -14.53
C MET A 1 11.60 11.83 -14.29
N ARG A 2 10.96 10.96 -15.03
CA ARG A 2 11.00 9.50 -14.90
C ARG A 2 12.41 8.90 -14.83
N ASP A 3 13.30 9.23 -15.79
CA ASP A 3 14.67 8.68 -15.86
C ASP A 3 15.53 9.10 -14.66
N ARG A 4 15.26 10.26 -14.10
CA ARG A 4 15.96 10.71 -12.88
C ARG A 4 15.47 9.89 -11.68
N ILE A 5 14.17 9.76 -11.52
CA ILE A 5 13.55 8.97 -10.43
C ILE A 5 14.06 7.53 -10.48
N SER A 6 14.03 6.90 -11.66
CA SER A 6 14.43 5.50 -11.79
C SER A 6 15.90 5.28 -11.41
N ARG A 7 16.80 6.14 -11.90
CA ARG A 7 18.24 6.06 -11.57
C ARG A 7 18.50 6.27 -10.08
N GLU A 8 17.91 7.30 -9.50
CA GLU A 8 18.10 7.65 -8.08
C GLU A 8 17.61 6.51 -7.16
N ILE A 9 16.42 5.99 -7.39
CA ILE A 9 15.89 4.89 -6.58
C ILE A 9 16.72 3.62 -6.77
N THR A 10 17.10 3.29 -8.01
CA THR A 10 17.91 2.10 -8.27
C THR A 10 19.26 2.20 -7.57
N GLU A 11 19.92 3.35 -7.62
CA GLU A 11 21.19 3.57 -6.94
C GLU A 11 21.03 3.44 -5.41
N ILE A 12 20.01 4.08 -4.83
CA ILE A 12 19.78 4.02 -3.39
C ILE A 12 19.55 2.57 -2.95
N ARG A 13 18.68 1.83 -3.64
CA ARG A 13 18.40 0.43 -3.27
C ARG A 13 19.61 -0.48 -3.41
N ALA A 14 20.46 -0.24 -4.39
CA ALA A 14 21.62 -1.08 -4.66
C ALA A 14 22.84 -0.75 -3.78
N VAL A 15 23.06 0.52 -3.47
CA VAL A 15 24.34 1.00 -2.92
C VAL A 15 24.18 1.63 -1.53
N ARG A 16 23.02 2.24 -1.24
CA ARG A 16 22.79 3.01 -0.01
C ARG A 16 21.42 2.73 0.60
N PRO A 17 21.05 1.46 0.88
CA PRO A 17 19.71 1.10 1.36
C PRO A 17 19.34 1.77 2.69
N GLU A 18 20.30 2.16 3.51
CA GLU A 18 20.10 2.89 4.77
C GLU A 18 19.41 4.25 4.57
N VAL A 19 19.45 4.82 3.37
CA VAL A 19 18.74 6.07 3.03
C VAL A 19 17.22 5.91 3.19
N ILE A 20 16.68 4.71 2.96
CA ILE A 20 15.25 4.43 3.11
C ILE A 20 14.83 4.61 4.58
N ALA A 21 15.56 3.97 5.51
CA ALA A 21 15.30 4.10 6.94
C ALA A 21 15.48 5.55 7.42
N ALA A 22 16.52 6.23 6.93
CA ALA A 22 16.75 7.63 7.23
C ALA A 22 15.62 8.55 6.71
N ALA A 23 15.08 8.26 5.52
CA ALA A 23 13.93 9.00 4.97
C ALA A 23 12.67 8.77 5.81
N ALA A 24 12.42 7.52 6.23
CA ALA A 24 11.31 7.19 7.12
C ALA A 24 11.39 7.95 8.48
N GLY A 25 12.60 8.02 9.06
CA GLY A 25 12.84 8.74 10.32
C GLY A 25 12.65 10.25 10.23
N ARG A 26 12.97 10.86 9.07
CA ARG A 26 12.82 12.31 8.85
C ARG A 26 11.41 12.74 8.46
N ARG A 27 10.58 11.82 8.03
CA ARG A 27 9.23 12.10 7.53
C ARG A 27 8.37 12.82 8.59
N ARG A 28 7.75 13.93 8.23
CA ARG A 28 6.70 14.54 9.05
C ARG A 28 5.44 13.68 8.96
N ARG A 29 4.99 13.21 10.13
CA ARG A 29 3.81 12.34 10.21
C ARG A 29 2.55 13.18 10.34
N ARG A 30 1.50 12.78 9.63
CA ARG A 30 0.16 13.35 9.81
C ARG A 30 -0.59 12.58 10.89
N SER A 31 -1.16 13.29 11.86
CA SER A 31 -2.09 12.69 12.82
C SER A 31 -3.43 12.38 12.16
N LEU A 32 -4.04 11.27 12.55
CA LEU A 32 -5.42 10.95 12.20
C LEU A 32 -6.42 11.61 13.15
N SER A 33 -5.98 11.97 14.37
CA SER A 33 -6.81 12.66 15.36
C SER A 33 -7.07 14.10 14.91
N GLY A 34 -8.32 14.55 15.06
CA GLY A 34 -8.72 15.93 14.72
C GLY A 34 -9.06 16.17 13.24
N HIS A 35 -9.15 15.13 12.44
CA HIS A 35 -9.55 15.26 11.03
C HIS A 35 -11.09 15.42 10.89
N PRO A 36 -11.58 16.37 10.06
CA PRO A 36 -13.02 16.66 9.93
C PRO A 36 -13.77 15.59 9.09
N GLY A 37 -13.59 14.32 9.38
CA GLY A 37 -14.51 13.26 8.99
C GLY A 37 -14.22 12.50 7.68
N ARG A 38 -13.39 12.98 6.74
CA ARG A 38 -13.10 12.27 5.48
C ARG A 38 -11.63 12.34 5.12
N LEU A 39 -11.10 11.21 4.61
CA LEU A 39 -9.75 11.11 4.07
C LEU A 39 -9.80 10.65 2.60
N VAL A 40 -9.00 11.26 1.76
CA VAL A 40 -8.76 10.81 0.38
C VAL A 40 -7.44 10.07 0.35
N ILE A 41 -7.51 8.75 0.31
CA ILE A 41 -6.34 7.86 0.28
C ILE A 41 -6.23 7.23 -1.11
N ILE A 42 -5.06 7.35 -1.74
CA ILE A 42 -4.78 6.73 -3.04
C ILE A 42 -4.32 5.30 -2.81
N ALA A 43 -5.02 4.33 -3.38
CA ALA A 43 -4.61 2.92 -3.33
C ALA A 43 -3.61 2.61 -4.45
N ALA A 44 -2.43 2.14 -4.09
CA ALA A 44 -1.33 1.78 -5.00
C ALA A 44 -0.78 0.36 -4.79
N ASP A 45 -1.53 -0.50 -4.10
CA ASP A 45 -1.19 -1.90 -3.84
C ASP A 45 -1.59 -2.87 -4.97
N HIS A 46 -2.31 -2.37 -5.98
CA HIS A 46 -2.89 -3.16 -7.06
C HIS A 46 -1.88 -3.98 -7.88
N PRO A 47 -0.67 -3.48 -8.24
CA PRO A 47 0.30 -4.26 -9.00
C PRO A 47 0.75 -5.54 -8.29
N ALA A 48 0.88 -5.51 -6.96
CA ALA A 48 1.27 -6.68 -6.19
C ALA A 48 0.21 -7.80 -6.22
N ARG A 49 -1.01 -7.47 -6.62
CA ARG A 49 -2.14 -8.40 -6.76
C ARG A 49 -2.45 -8.73 -8.22
N ALA A 50 -1.53 -8.42 -9.15
CA ALA A 50 -1.70 -8.55 -10.60
C ALA A 50 -2.90 -7.76 -11.18
N SER A 51 -3.45 -6.80 -10.44
CA SER A 51 -4.52 -5.91 -10.89
C SER A 51 -3.92 -4.69 -11.57
N LEU A 52 -3.68 -4.79 -12.88
CA LEU A 52 -2.91 -3.80 -13.63
C LEU A 52 -3.77 -2.80 -14.42
N THR A 53 -5.07 -3.03 -14.48
CA THR A 53 -6.00 -2.19 -15.24
C THR A 53 -6.40 -0.95 -14.44
N ALA A 54 -6.41 0.22 -15.09
CA ALA A 54 -6.99 1.43 -14.56
C ALA A 54 -7.66 2.26 -15.67
N GLY A 55 -8.89 2.73 -15.42
CA GLY A 55 -9.64 3.56 -16.38
C GLY A 55 -9.81 2.89 -17.75
N GLY A 56 -10.07 1.60 -17.81
CA GLY A 56 -10.23 0.84 -19.04
C GLY A 56 -8.95 0.54 -19.81
N ARG A 57 -7.78 0.91 -19.30
CA ARG A 57 -6.46 0.60 -19.88
C ARG A 57 -5.85 -0.61 -19.20
N PRO A 58 -5.64 -1.75 -19.91
CA PRO A 58 -5.30 -3.04 -19.27
C PRO A 58 -3.96 -3.04 -18.51
N MET A 59 -2.97 -2.29 -18.93
CA MET A 59 -1.63 -2.29 -18.37
C MET A 59 -1.21 -0.96 -17.75
N ALA A 60 -2.19 -0.14 -17.37
CA ALA A 60 -1.93 1.22 -16.90
C ALA A 60 -1.08 1.29 -15.61
N MET A 61 -1.08 0.24 -14.81
CA MET A 61 -0.33 0.17 -13.54
C MET A 61 0.90 -0.77 -13.61
N ALA A 62 1.21 -1.32 -14.78
CA ALA A 62 2.31 -2.28 -14.94
C ALA A 62 3.70 -1.64 -14.89
N ASN A 63 3.82 -0.40 -15.35
CA ASN A 63 5.09 0.31 -15.33
C ASN A 63 5.30 1.00 -13.97
N ARG A 64 6.25 0.50 -13.18
CA ARG A 64 6.56 1.02 -11.84
C ARG A 64 6.90 2.50 -11.84
N TRP A 65 7.73 2.95 -12.78
CA TRP A 65 8.19 4.34 -12.83
C TRP A 65 7.06 5.31 -13.20
N ASP A 66 6.18 4.89 -14.09
CA ASP A 66 4.98 5.63 -14.44
C ASP A 66 4.00 5.71 -13.24
N LEU A 67 3.86 4.63 -12.50
CA LEU A 67 3.06 4.61 -11.27
C LEU A 67 3.62 5.58 -10.23
N LEU A 68 4.92 5.53 -9.95
CA LEU A 68 5.57 6.42 -8.97
C LEU A 68 5.45 7.89 -9.38
N GLU A 69 5.68 8.22 -10.64
CA GLU A 69 5.53 9.59 -11.14
C GLU A 69 4.11 10.11 -10.92
N ARG A 70 3.10 9.31 -11.24
CA ARG A 70 1.70 9.66 -11.00
C ARG A 70 1.37 9.80 -9.52
N LEU A 71 1.92 8.93 -8.66
CA LEU A 71 1.72 9.01 -7.21
C LEU A 71 2.33 10.29 -6.64
N VAL A 72 3.55 10.66 -7.03
CA VAL A 72 4.19 11.92 -6.60
C VAL A 72 3.35 13.12 -6.98
N VAL A 73 2.85 13.18 -8.23
CA VAL A 73 1.97 14.26 -8.69
C VAL A 73 0.66 14.29 -7.90
N ALA A 74 0.04 13.13 -7.70
CA ALA A 74 -1.24 13.05 -7.01
C ALA A 74 -1.13 13.40 -5.52
N LEU A 75 -0.10 12.90 -4.83
CA LEU A 75 0.17 13.21 -3.42
C LEU A 75 0.48 14.70 -3.19
N GLY A 76 1.05 15.37 -4.18
CA GLY A 76 1.26 16.82 -4.15
C GLY A 76 -0.01 17.67 -4.31
N ARG A 77 -1.16 17.05 -4.63
CA ARG A 77 -2.42 17.80 -4.82
C ARG A 77 -3.07 18.15 -3.48
N PRO A 78 -3.64 19.36 -3.36
CA PRO A 78 -4.51 19.69 -2.22
C PRO A 78 -5.68 18.70 -2.12
N GLY A 79 -6.04 18.31 -0.89
CA GLY A 79 -7.14 17.40 -0.63
C GLY A 79 -6.81 15.90 -0.79
N VAL A 80 -5.60 15.55 -1.21
CA VAL A 80 -5.12 14.16 -1.12
C VAL A 80 -4.39 13.97 0.20
N ASP A 81 -4.95 13.11 1.04
CA ASP A 81 -4.54 12.94 2.43
C ASP A 81 -3.47 11.87 2.61
N GLY A 82 -3.41 10.89 1.72
CA GLY A 82 -2.44 9.81 1.90
C GLY A 82 -2.43 8.75 0.80
N VAL A 83 -1.71 7.68 1.08
CA VAL A 83 -1.51 6.55 0.18
C VAL A 83 -1.61 5.23 0.95
N LEU A 84 -2.18 4.22 0.30
CA LEU A 84 -2.03 2.82 0.62
C LEU A 84 -1.08 2.19 -0.41
N GLY A 85 -0.01 1.58 0.04
CA GLY A 85 0.98 1.00 -0.86
C GLY A 85 1.65 -0.25 -0.31
N THR A 86 2.25 -1.01 -1.22
CA THR A 86 3.17 -2.10 -0.87
C THR A 86 4.48 -1.54 -0.32
N ALA A 87 5.23 -2.37 0.40
CA ALA A 87 6.48 -1.96 1.04
C ALA A 87 7.42 -1.24 0.07
N ASP A 88 7.61 -1.82 -1.11
CA ASP A 88 8.49 -1.28 -2.13
C ASP A 88 8.04 0.08 -2.69
N ILE A 89 6.74 0.29 -2.86
CA ILE A 89 6.18 1.58 -3.32
C ILE A 89 6.26 2.63 -2.21
N VAL A 90 5.95 2.25 -0.97
CA VAL A 90 6.05 3.17 0.17
C VAL A 90 7.49 3.63 0.40
N GLU A 91 8.45 2.72 0.34
CA GLU A 91 9.87 3.04 0.48
C GLU A 91 10.39 3.98 -0.62
N ASP A 92 9.99 3.75 -1.87
CA ASP A 92 10.34 4.65 -2.96
C ASP A 92 9.75 6.05 -2.77
N LEU A 93 8.50 6.13 -2.32
CA LEU A 93 7.85 7.42 -2.02
C LEU A 93 8.49 8.12 -0.81
N LEU A 94 9.00 7.38 0.19
CA LEU A 94 9.80 7.94 1.30
C LEU A 94 11.06 8.59 0.78
N VAL A 95 11.81 7.89 -0.06
CA VAL A 95 13.05 8.39 -0.69
C VAL A 95 12.77 9.65 -1.51
N LEU A 96 11.67 9.68 -2.25
CA LEU A 96 11.24 10.82 -3.06
C LEU A 96 10.68 11.99 -2.23
N GLY A 97 10.54 11.86 -0.91
CA GLY A 97 9.99 12.89 -0.04
C GLY A 97 8.50 13.18 -0.26
N ALA A 98 7.79 12.26 -0.91
CA ALA A 98 6.39 12.46 -1.29
C ALA A 98 5.39 12.18 -0.15
N LEU A 99 5.86 11.70 1.02
CA LEU A 99 5.02 11.25 2.13
C LEU A 99 4.99 12.19 3.33
N ASP A 100 5.58 13.37 3.23
CA ASP A 100 5.50 14.39 4.28
C ASP A 100 4.05 14.86 4.45
N ASP A 101 3.60 14.92 5.70
CA ASP A 101 2.25 15.32 6.08
C ASP A 101 1.14 14.46 5.44
N LYS A 102 1.46 13.22 5.09
CA LYS A 102 0.52 12.25 4.52
C LYS A 102 0.24 11.09 5.49
N VAL A 103 -0.98 10.59 5.43
CA VAL A 103 -1.34 9.29 6.00
C VAL A 103 -0.75 8.20 5.10
N VAL A 104 -0.05 7.26 5.70
CA VAL A 104 0.56 6.15 4.97
C VAL A 104 0.08 4.83 5.54
N ILE A 105 -0.52 4.02 4.68
CA ILE A 105 -1.03 2.70 5.01
C ILE A 105 -0.16 1.67 4.28
N GLY A 106 0.48 0.79 5.03
CA GLY A 106 1.28 -0.29 4.46
C GLY A 106 0.42 -1.51 4.14
N SER A 107 0.51 -2.03 2.93
CA SER A 107 -0.10 -3.31 2.58
C SER A 107 0.67 -4.46 3.21
N MET A 108 -0.02 -5.30 3.99
CA MET A 108 0.60 -6.38 4.77
C MET A 108 0.60 -7.71 4.02
N ASN A 109 -0.38 -7.96 3.18
CA ASN A 109 -0.49 -9.19 2.40
C ASN A 109 -0.89 -8.93 0.94
N ARG A 110 -0.92 -9.99 0.14
CA ARG A 110 -1.34 -9.97 -1.28
C ARG A 110 -2.76 -10.47 -1.51
N GLY A 111 -3.60 -10.46 -0.50
CA GLY A 111 -4.99 -10.91 -0.61
C GLY A 111 -5.74 -10.22 -1.75
N GLY A 112 -6.65 -10.93 -2.42
CA GLY A 112 -7.39 -10.43 -3.58
C GLY A 112 -6.60 -10.49 -4.89
N LEU A 113 -5.81 -11.54 -5.10
CA LEU A 113 -5.03 -11.74 -6.32
C LEU A 113 -5.95 -11.82 -7.54
N ALA A 114 -5.65 -11.04 -8.59
CA ALA A 114 -6.43 -11.04 -9.82
C ALA A 114 -6.38 -12.43 -10.49
N GLY A 115 -7.55 -12.94 -10.88
CA GLY A 115 -7.69 -14.27 -11.49
C GLY A 115 -7.71 -15.43 -10.51
N ALA A 116 -7.44 -15.23 -9.22
CA ALA A 116 -7.61 -16.29 -8.23
C ALA A 116 -9.09 -16.45 -7.88
N SER A 117 -9.58 -17.70 -7.93
CA SER A 117 -10.93 -18.05 -7.46
C SER A 117 -10.97 -18.31 -5.95
N PHE A 118 -9.83 -18.69 -5.38
CA PHE A 118 -9.68 -19.01 -3.98
C PHE A 118 -8.25 -18.72 -3.50
N GLU A 119 -8.11 -18.15 -2.31
CA GLU A 119 -6.81 -17.88 -1.66
C GLU A 119 -6.82 -18.48 -0.26
N LEU A 120 -5.91 -19.43 -0.03
CA LEU A 120 -5.66 -20.04 1.29
C LEU A 120 -4.55 -19.32 2.06
N ASP A 121 -3.77 -18.51 1.38
CA ASP A 121 -2.58 -17.91 1.94
C ASP A 121 -2.83 -16.44 2.27
N ASP A 122 -3.06 -16.17 3.54
CA ASP A 122 -3.22 -14.84 4.12
C ASP A 122 -1.96 -14.33 4.83
N ARG A 123 -0.83 -15.03 4.68
CA ARG A 123 0.44 -14.66 5.31
C ARG A 123 0.85 -13.24 4.95
N PHE A 124 1.47 -12.57 5.89
CA PHE A 124 2.06 -11.26 5.66
C PHE A 124 3.25 -11.38 4.71
N THR A 125 3.05 -11.08 3.45
CA THR A 125 4.05 -11.11 2.38
C THR A 125 4.62 -9.73 2.05
N GLY A 126 4.11 -8.69 2.71
CA GLY A 126 4.60 -7.32 2.65
C GLY A 126 5.10 -6.90 4.03
N TYR A 127 4.46 -5.89 4.60
CA TYR A 127 4.73 -5.46 5.96
C TYR A 127 4.06 -6.38 6.99
N ASP A 128 4.75 -6.64 8.10
CA ASP A 128 4.14 -7.03 9.36
C ASP A 128 4.07 -5.83 10.32
N ALA A 129 3.49 -6.02 11.49
CA ALA A 129 3.35 -4.94 12.49
C ALA A 129 4.70 -4.38 12.94
N GLY A 130 5.72 -5.23 13.07
CA GLY A 130 7.06 -4.83 13.48
C GLY A 130 7.75 -3.97 12.44
N SER A 131 7.71 -4.37 11.17
CA SER A 131 8.30 -3.61 10.06
C SER A 131 7.57 -2.30 9.80
N LEU A 132 6.25 -2.25 9.95
CA LEU A 132 5.49 -0.99 9.90
C LEU A 132 5.93 -0.03 10.99
N ALA A 133 6.05 -0.50 12.22
CA ALA A 133 6.52 0.31 13.34
C ALA A 133 7.95 0.80 13.13
N ALA A 134 8.85 -0.06 12.62
CA ALA A 134 10.26 0.28 12.38
C ALA A 134 10.43 1.43 11.39
N ILE A 135 9.60 1.50 10.34
CA ILE A 135 9.60 2.63 9.40
C ILE A 135 8.61 3.73 9.76
N GLY A 136 8.05 3.67 10.96
CA GLY A 136 7.17 4.71 11.50
C GLY A 136 5.82 4.82 10.82
N LEU A 137 5.29 3.75 10.26
CA LEU A 137 3.92 3.67 9.81
C LEU A 137 3.04 3.17 10.96
N GLY A 138 1.98 3.91 11.25
CA GLY A 138 1.01 3.55 12.28
C GLY A 138 -0.18 2.74 11.76
N LEU A 139 -0.25 2.50 10.44
CA LEU A 139 -1.37 1.83 9.81
C LEU A 139 -0.90 0.73 8.88
N GLY A 140 -1.48 -0.45 9.03
CA GLY A 140 -1.32 -1.57 8.13
C GLY A 140 -2.68 -2.06 7.63
N MET A 141 -2.75 -2.52 6.39
CA MET A 141 -3.93 -3.14 5.82
C MET A 141 -3.64 -4.58 5.45
N SER A 142 -4.39 -5.51 6.02
CA SER A 142 -4.48 -6.89 5.57
C SER A 142 -5.77 -7.06 4.78
N ARG A 143 -5.70 -7.71 3.65
CA ARG A 143 -6.85 -7.98 2.79
C ARG A 143 -7.09 -9.48 2.74
N MET A 144 -8.32 -9.88 2.98
CA MET A 144 -8.76 -11.26 2.81
C MET A 144 -9.69 -11.32 1.60
N LYS A 145 -9.51 -12.32 0.75
CA LYS A 145 -10.49 -12.64 -0.28
C LYS A 145 -11.50 -13.60 0.33
N THR A 146 -12.69 -13.11 0.58
CA THR A 146 -13.82 -13.99 0.84
C THR A 146 -14.18 -14.68 -0.46
N ALA A 147 -14.03 -16.00 -0.54
CA ALA A 147 -14.63 -16.76 -1.62
C ALA A 147 -16.15 -16.55 -1.59
N HIS A 148 -16.79 -16.52 -2.75
CA HIS A 148 -18.25 -16.58 -2.81
C HIS A 148 -18.75 -17.76 -1.98
N ALA A 149 -19.85 -17.59 -1.26
CA ALA A 149 -20.39 -18.59 -0.33
C ALA A 149 -20.58 -19.98 -0.98
N GLU A 150 -20.73 -20.02 -2.30
CA GLU A 150 -20.84 -21.24 -3.11
C GLU A 150 -19.54 -22.04 -3.26
N THR A 151 -18.39 -21.41 -3.00
CA THR A 151 -17.07 -22.03 -3.14
C THR A 151 -16.42 -22.40 -1.81
N ILE A 152 -17.03 -22.02 -0.72
CA ILE A 152 -16.55 -22.40 0.61
C ILE A 152 -17.18 -23.73 1.00
N GLY A 153 -16.37 -24.77 1.02
CA GLY A 153 -16.75 -26.06 1.56
C GLY A 153 -17.25 -25.98 3.01
N PRO A 154 -17.25 -27.06 3.78
CA PRO A 154 -17.97 -27.18 5.06
C PRO A 154 -17.62 -26.18 6.16
N TYR A 155 -16.67 -25.30 5.92
CA TYR A 155 -16.20 -24.33 6.93
C TYR A 155 -16.91 -22.97 6.89
N GLY A 156 -17.79 -22.71 5.90
CA GLY A 156 -18.54 -21.45 5.78
C GLY A 156 -17.67 -20.19 5.62
N PRO A 157 -18.26 -19.02 5.36
CA PRO A 157 -17.52 -17.78 5.33
C PRO A 157 -17.06 -17.42 6.76
N LEU A 158 -15.77 -17.20 6.92
CA LEU A 158 -15.19 -16.70 8.19
C LEU A 158 -15.62 -15.26 8.50
N LEU A 159 -16.21 -14.57 7.53
CA LEU A 159 -16.72 -13.19 7.65
C LEU A 159 -18.07 -13.07 6.92
N PRO A 160 -18.95 -12.14 7.33
CA PRO A 160 -20.20 -11.88 6.63
C PRO A 160 -19.92 -11.44 5.17
N PRO A 161 -20.83 -11.77 4.22
CA PRO A 161 -20.62 -11.56 2.78
C PRO A 161 -20.49 -10.09 2.35
N ASP A 162 -20.80 -9.16 3.20
CA ASP A 162 -20.67 -7.70 3.05
C ASP A 162 -19.39 -7.12 3.68
N ALA A 163 -18.59 -7.95 4.34
CA ALA A 163 -17.28 -7.55 4.83
C ALA A 163 -16.26 -7.64 3.68
N ASP A 164 -16.15 -6.59 2.88
CA ASP A 164 -14.90 -6.33 2.17
C ASP A 164 -13.82 -6.16 3.24
N GLY A 165 -13.24 -7.29 3.64
CA GLY A 165 -12.50 -7.43 4.89
C GLY A 165 -11.22 -6.62 4.92
N VAL A 166 -11.35 -5.36 5.28
CA VAL A 166 -10.25 -4.57 5.81
C VAL A 166 -10.26 -4.77 7.32
N SER A 167 -9.47 -5.72 7.80
CA SER A 167 -9.23 -5.86 9.23
C SER A 167 -7.90 -5.22 9.57
N LEU A 168 -7.92 -4.30 10.52
CA LEU A 168 -6.70 -3.85 11.16
C LEU A 168 -6.25 -4.97 12.13
N PRO A 169 -4.95 -5.31 12.16
CA PRO A 169 -4.45 -6.28 13.16
C PRO A 169 -4.78 -5.80 14.58
N ALA A 170 -5.19 -6.73 15.43
CA ALA A 170 -5.39 -6.45 16.85
C ALA A 170 -4.11 -5.87 17.46
N GLY A 171 -4.17 -4.64 17.97
CA GLY A 171 -3.01 -3.93 18.55
C GLY A 171 -2.73 -2.57 17.93
N PHE A 172 -3.50 -2.14 16.93
CA PHE A 172 -3.41 -0.79 16.32
C PHE A 172 -4.56 0.13 16.80
N ALA A 173 -4.96 0.03 18.06
CA ALA A 173 -5.87 1.00 18.68
C ALA A 173 -5.08 2.10 19.41
#